data_d1d13a10cde0290f17092c9eb34ba29c
#
_entry.id   d1d13a10cde0290f17092c9eb34ba29c
#
_cell.length_a   1.000
_cell.length_b   1.000
_cell.length_c   1.000
_cell.angle_alpha   90.00
_cell.angle_beta   90.00
_cell.angle_gamma   90.00
#
_symmetry.space_group_name_H-M   'P 1'
#
loop_
_entity.id
_entity.type
_entity.pdbx_description
1 polymer ?
#
loop_
_entity_poly.entity_id
_entity_poly.type
_entity_poly.pdbx_seq_one_letter_code
_entity_poly.pdbx_strand_id
1 'polypeptide(L)'
;MKAIQHVFLVGAKSLGAYGGYETFINKLTEYHQHDQRIQYHVACKGNGDGCMDETKAEGVTRISDSEFYYHNAHCFKISIPEKLGAAQAIYYDVMALEKCCEIIRREKIRNPVVYIMACRIGPFMKKYYKEIHKLGGKVYLNPDGHEWMRAKWSAPIRAYWKASEQMMVKYSDLVICDSVNIEKYIHKCYDGKGIRGANPNTTFIAYGAETRISHLDDNDPKFCNWLREKCLQKNEYYLVVGRFVPENNYETMIREFMSSDSRKCFAIITNVNERFLSVLEEKLHFRTDSRIKFVGTVYDQELLMKIRENAYGYFHGHEVGGTNPSLLEALSSTKLNLLLDVGFNREVAEDAAMYWEKTEGSLAAVIHQADRLEQKTIDQLGNLAKRRIRENYSWKFISDRYAEEFLG
;
A
#
# COMPACT_ATOMS: atom_id res chain seq x y z
N MET A 1 12.08 -10.01 -33.67
CA MET A 1 11.57 -9.26 -32.52
C MET A 1 11.20 -10.26 -31.45
N LYS A 2 11.60 -10.05 -30.14
CA LYS A 2 11.07 -10.86 -29.06
C LYS A 2 9.56 -10.62 -28.98
N ALA A 3 8.79 -11.65 -28.67
CA ALA A 3 7.34 -11.52 -28.52
C ALA A 3 7.05 -10.57 -27.36
N ILE A 4 6.02 -9.72 -27.50
CA ILE A 4 5.57 -8.82 -26.43
C ILE A 4 4.97 -9.68 -25.30
N GLN A 5 5.37 -9.43 -24.06
CA GLN A 5 4.78 -10.05 -22.88
C GLN A 5 3.51 -9.32 -22.49
N HIS A 6 2.40 -10.02 -22.53
CA HIS A 6 1.11 -9.49 -22.07
C HIS A 6 0.88 -9.81 -20.58
N VAL A 7 0.59 -8.78 -19.79
CA VAL A 7 0.36 -8.87 -18.34
C VAL A 7 -1.02 -8.31 -18.00
N PHE A 8 -1.88 -9.15 -17.46
CA PHE A 8 -3.22 -8.79 -17.00
C PHE A 8 -3.21 -8.49 -15.50
N LEU A 9 -3.64 -7.31 -15.09
CA LEU A 9 -3.68 -6.85 -13.71
C LEU A 9 -5.12 -6.85 -13.20
N VAL A 10 -5.40 -7.64 -12.15
CA VAL A 10 -6.73 -7.83 -11.57
C VAL A 10 -6.69 -7.58 -10.07
N GLY A 11 -7.69 -6.91 -9.52
CA GLY A 11 -7.85 -6.71 -8.08
C GLY A 11 -7.78 -5.27 -7.59
N ALA A 12 -7.23 -4.35 -8.39
CA ALA A 12 -7.36 -2.92 -8.14
C ALA A 12 -8.67 -2.36 -8.74
N LYS A 13 -9.20 -1.30 -8.17
CA LYS A 13 -10.47 -0.70 -8.62
C LYS A 13 -10.32 0.05 -9.94
N SER A 14 -9.20 0.75 -10.14
CA SER A 14 -8.89 1.51 -11.36
C SER A 14 -7.44 2.03 -11.32
N LEU A 15 -6.98 2.61 -12.44
CA LEU A 15 -5.77 3.42 -12.49
C LEU A 15 -6.05 4.84 -12.00
N GLY A 16 -5.12 5.42 -11.22
CA GLY A 16 -5.21 6.82 -10.78
C GLY A 16 -6.18 7.11 -9.63
N ALA A 17 -6.92 6.12 -9.11
CA ALA A 17 -7.69 6.27 -7.87
C ALA A 17 -6.78 6.21 -6.64
N TYR A 18 -7.26 6.70 -5.51
CA TYR A 18 -6.55 6.58 -4.24
C TYR A 18 -6.74 5.18 -3.64
N GLY A 19 -5.62 4.51 -3.36
CA GLY A 19 -5.61 3.17 -2.73
C GLY A 19 -4.26 2.48 -2.92
N GLY A 20 -3.96 1.47 -2.12
CA GLY A 20 -2.67 0.76 -2.19
C GLY A 20 -2.44 0.10 -3.54
N TYR A 21 -3.38 -0.71 -3.98
CA TYR A 21 -3.28 -1.39 -5.29
C TYR A 21 -3.43 -0.43 -6.47
N GLU A 22 -4.31 0.56 -6.35
CA GLU A 22 -4.52 1.58 -7.37
C GLU A 22 -3.24 2.39 -7.62
N THR A 23 -2.59 2.85 -6.54
CA THR A 23 -1.29 3.53 -6.63
C THR A 23 -0.21 2.62 -7.21
N PHE A 24 -0.17 1.35 -6.78
CA PHE A 24 0.80 0.39 -7.26
C PHE A 24 0.68 0.17 -8.78
N ILE A 25 -0.51 -0.18 -9.29
CA ILE A 25 -0.67 -0.45 -10.73
C ILE A 25 -0.49 0.82 -11.57
N ASN A 26 -0.90 1.98 -11.04
CA ASN A 26 -0.68 3.26 -11.72
C ASN A 26 0.82 3.53 -11.87
N LYS A 27 1.60 3.39 -10.81
CA LYS A 27 3.05 3.58 -10.86
C LYS A 27 3.75 2.53 -11.73
N LEU A 28 3.37 1.27 -11.63
CA LEU A 28 3.93 0.21 -12.45
C LEU A 28 3.71 0.47 -13.95
N THR A 29 2.50 0.85 -14.35
CA THR A 29 2.19 1.16 -15.75
C THR A 29 2.83 2.47 -16.21
N GLU A 30 2.89 3.49 -15.35
CA GLU A 30 3.59 4.77 -15.62
C GLU A 30 5.08 4.54 -15.91
N TYR A 31 5.78 3.77 -15.06
CA TYR A 31 7.20 3.49 -15.27
C TYR A 31 7.48 2.63 -16.50
N HIS A 32 6.55 1.76 -16.88
CA HIS A 32 6.71 0.90 -18.06
C HIS A 32 5.99 1.43 -19.31
N GLN A 33 5.43 2.66 -19.31
CA GLN A 33 4.64 3.17 -20.44
C GLN A 33 5.39 3.26 -21.78
N HIS A 34 6.72 3.30 -21.73
CA HIS A 34 7.59 3.32 -22.91
C HIS A 34 8.32 2.00 -23.15
N ASP A 35 8.12 0.98 -22.32
CA ASP A 35 8.71 -0.33 -22.49
C ASP A 35 7.90 -1.17 -23.47
N GLN A 36 8.36 -1.27 -24.70
CA GLN A 36 7.71 -2.04 -25.77
C GLN A 36 7.76 -3.56 -25.58
N ARG A 37 8.45 -4.06 -24.55
CA ARG A 37 8.52 -5.50 -24.25
C ARG A 37 7.31 -6.00 -23.49
N ILE A 38 6.58 -5.10 -22.77
CA ILE A 38 5.45 -5.43 -21.90
C ILE A 38 4.21 -4.65 -22.35
N GLN A 39 3.09 -5.35 -22.51
CA GLN A 39 1.77 -4.77 -22.73
C GLN A 39 0.88 -5.09 -21.54
N TYR A 40 0.47 -4.08 -20.78
CA TYR A 40 -0.47 -4.25 -19.68
C TYR A 40 -1.92 -4.23 -20.15
N HIS A 41 -2.75 -5.07 -19.49
CA HIS A 41 -4.21 -5.10 -19.59
C HIS A 41 -4.76 -4.95 -18.17
N VAL A 42 -5.50 -3.88 -17.88
CA VAL A 42 -5.90 -3.53 -16.52
C VAL A 42 -7.40 -3.58 -16.38
N ALA A 43 -7.88 -4.41 -15.45
CA ALA A 43 -9.28 -4.41 -15.07
C ALA A 43 -9.60 -3.16 -14.24
N CYS A 44 -10.67 -2.45 -14.61
CA CYS A 44 -11.16 -1.26 -13.93
C CYS A 44 -12.64 -1.42 -13.58
N LYS A 45 -13.08 -0.84 -12.44
CA LYS A 45 -14.51 -0.75 -12.14
C LYS A 45 -15.19 0.19 -13.13
N GLY A 46 -16.32 -0.24 -13.64
CA GLY A 46 -17.13 0.57 -14.57
C GLY A 46 -18.10 1.51 -13.88
N ASN A 47 -18.38 1.28 -12.56
CA ASN A 47 -19.32 2.07 -11.77
C ASN A 47 -19.03 1.96 -10.27
N GLY A 48 -19.64 2.88 -9.49
CA GLY A 48 -19.55 2.90 -8.04
C GLY A 48 -18.22 3.48 -7.50
N ASP A 49 -17.98 3.34 -6.22
CA ASP A 49 -16.81 3.90 -5.55
C ASP A 49 -15.48 3.37 -6.10
N GLY A 50 -14.55 4.27 -6.37
CA GLY A 50 -13.21 3.98 -6.89
C GLY A 50 -13.14 3.81 -8.41
N CYS A 51 -14.19 4.12 -9.17
CA CYS A 51 -14.10 4.26 -10.62
C CYS A 51 -13.16 5.39 -11.00
N MET A 52 -12.43 5.21 -12.07
CA MET A 52 -11.69 6.30 -12.71
C MET A 52 -12.65 7.14 -13.57
N ASP A 53 -12.55 8.45 -13.43
CA ASP A 53 -13.14 9.38 -14.39
C ASP A 53 -12.09 9.67 -15.46
N GLU A 54 -12.14 8.88 -16.54
CA GLU A 54 -11.18 9.00 -17.64
C GLU A 54 -11.29 10.33 -18.41
N THR A 55 -12.35 11.09 -18.19
CA THR A 55 -12.50 12.43 -18.83
C THR A 55 -11.64 13.50 -18.16
N LYS A 56 -11.23 13.25 -16.91
CA LYS A 56 -10.39 14.17 -16.11
C LYS A 56 -8.92 13.80 -16.09
N ALA A 57 -8.56 12.62 -16.60
CA ALA A 57 -7.17 12.16 -16.62
C ALA A 57 -6.49 12.54 -17.94
N GLU A 58 -5.37 13.23 -17.83
CA GLU A 58 -4.54 13.58 -19.00
C GLU A 58 -3.90 12.32 -19.59
N GLY A 59 -3.81 12.22 -20.92
CA GLY A 59 -3.16 11.09 -21.62
C GLY A 59 -4.03 9.86 -21.80
N VAL A 60 -5.31 9.91 -21.45
CA VAL A 60 -6.27 8.84 -21.75
C VAL A 60 -6.69 8.87 -23.21
N THR A 61 -6.66 7.70 -23.88
CA THR A 61 -7.21 7.49 -25.22
C THR A 61 -8.37 6.52 -25.15
N ARG A 62 -9.62 7.02 -25.36
CA ARG A 62 -10.82 6.16 -25.34
C ARG A 62 -10.90 5.30 -26.60
N ILE A 63 -11.26 4.02 -26.41
CA ILE A 63 -11.53 3.05 -27.50
C ILE A 63 -13.04 2.88 -27.65
N SER A 64 -13.74 2.70 -26.52
CA SER A 64 -15.20 2.52 -26.42
C SER A 64 -15.69 3.02 -25.06
N ASP A 65 -16.98 2.81 -24.74
CA ASP A 65 -17.54 3.15 -23.42
C ASP A 65 -16.97 2.26 -22.31
N SER A 66 -16.45 1.09 -22.67
CA SER A 66 -15.92 0.08 -21.72
C SER A 66 -14.41 -0.14 -21.82
N GLU A 67 -13.71 0.47 -22.78
CA GLU A 67 -12.27 0.24 -22.99
C GLU A 67 -11.55 1.56 -23.34
N PHE A 68 -10.34 1.74 -22.78
CA PHE A 68 -9.48 2.89 -23.03
C PHE A 68 -8.00 2.53 -22.85
N TYR A 69 -7.09 3.37 -23.35
CA TYR A 69 -5.67 3.31 -23.04
C TYR A 69 -5.28 4.40 -22.05
N TYR A 70 -4.44 4.04 -21.08
CA TYR A 70 -3.79 4.96 -20.16
C TYR A 70 -2.41 4.42 -19.77
N HIS A 71 -1.35 5.26 -19.75
CA HIS A 71 0.04 4.82 -19.57
C HIS A 71 0.42 3.62 -20.47
N ASN A 72 -0.02 3.62 -21.73
CA ASN A 72 0.12 2.51 -22.64
C ASN A 72 -0.50 1.17 -22.15
N ALA A 73 -1.28 1.17 -21.09
CA ALA A 73 -2.03 0.01 -20.64
C ALA A 73 -3.43 0.00 -21.27
N HIS A 74 -3.86 -1.15 -21.78
CA HIS A 74 -5.23 -1.39 -22.21
C HIS A 74 -6.12 -1.60 -20.98
N CYS A 75 -6.98 -0.65 -20.69
CA CYS A 75 -7.90 -0.67 -19.56
C CYS A 75 -9.28 -1.12 -20.02
N PHE A 76 -9.90 -2.04 -19.29
CA PHE A 76 -11.26 -2.51 -19.57
C PHE A 76 -12.14 -2.45 -18.34
N LYS A 77 -13.38 -1.98 -18.50
CA LYS A 77 -14.33 -1.72 -17.41
C LYS A 77 -15.20 -2.93 -17.13
N ILE A 78 -15.39 -3.21 -15.83
CA ILE A 78 -16.32 -4.22 -15.32
C ILE A 78 -17.45 -3.52 -14.58
N SER A 79 -18.68 -3.63 -15.08
CA SER A 79 -19.87 -3.12 -14.42
C SER A 79 -20.26 -4.03 -13.24
N ILE A 80 -20.57 -3.41 -12.10
CA ILE A 80 -20.90 -4.12 -10.85
C ILE A 80 -22.36 -3.86 -10.51
N PRO A 81 -23.18 -4.91 -10.30
CA PRO A 81 -24.54 -4.75 -9.82
C PRO A 81 -24.59 -4.07 -8.44
N GLU A 82 -25.42 -3.04 -8.28
CA GLU A 82 -25.49 -2.22 -7.05
C GLU A 82 -25.89 -3.03 -5.80
N LYS A 83 -26.67 -4.10 -5.97
CA LYS A 83 -27.26 -4.87 -4.87
C LYS A 83 -26.30 -5.87 -4.21
N LEU A 84 -25.04 -5.98 -4.62
CA LEU A 84 -24.10 -7.01 -4.13
C LEU A 84 -23.47 -6.71 -2.77
N GLY A 85 -23.58 -5.49 -2.24
CA GLY A 85 -22.99 -5.12 -0.95
C GLY A 85 -21.52 -5.53 -0.84
N ALA A 86 -21.17 -6.25 0.24
CA ALA A 86 -19.79 -6.69 0.49
C ALA A 86 -19.24 -7.71 -0.55
N ALA A 87 -20.10 -8.38 -1.32
CA ALA A 87 -19.70 -9.33 -2.34
C ALA A 87 -19.23 -8.67 -3.65
N GLN A 88 -19.35 -7.33 -3.77
CA GLN A 88 -18.94 -6.58 -4.97
C GLN A 88 -17.50 -6.84 -5.37
N ALA A 89 -16.58 -6.91 -4.40
CA ALA A 89 -15.17 -7.13 -4.68
C ALA A 89 -14.89 -8.53 -5.25
N ILE A 90 -15.58 -9.55 -4.74
CA ILE A 90 -15.48 -10.93 -5.25
C ILE A 90 -16.07 -11.00 -6.66
N TYR A 91 -17.26 -10.42 -6.88
CA TYR A 91 -17.89 -10.37 -8.19
C TYR A 91 -16.99 -9.67 -9.23
N TYR A 92 -16.45 -8.51 -8.85
CA TYR A 92 -15.55 -7.75 -9.71
C TYR A 92 -14.33 -8.55 -10.16
N ASP A 93 -13.61 -9.19 -9.23
CA ASP A 93 -12.41 -9.96 -9.55
C ASP A 93 -12.74 -11.19 -10.42
N VAL A 94 -13.87 -11.86 -10.17
CA VAL A 94 -14.34 -13.01 -10.97
C VAL A 94 -14.67 -12.57 -12.40
N MET A 95 -15.42 -11.48 -12.57
CA MET A 95 -15.78 -10.97 -13.89
C MET A 95 -14.57 -10.41 -14.65
N ALA A 96 -13.62 -9.81 -13.91
CA ALA A 96 -12.36 -9.37 -14.49
C ALA A 96 -11.55 -10.56 -15.06
N LEU A 97 -11.45 -11.67 -14.35
CA LEU A 97 -10.78 -12.89 -14.87
C LEU A 97 -11.50 -13.49 -16.07
N GLU A 98 -12.84 -13.49 -16.07
CA GLU A 98 -13.61 -13.94 -17.25
C GLU A 98 -13.27 -13.08 -18.47
N LYS A 99 -13.22 -11.74 -18.28
CA LYS A 99 -12.87 -10.80 -19.35
C LYS A 99 -11.41 -10.94 -19.81
N CYS A 100 -10.48 -11.20 -18.87
CA CYS A 100 -9.10 -11.55 -19.24
C CYS A 100 -9.04 -12.77 -20.16
N CYS A 101 -9.72 -13.85 -19.80
CA CYS A 101 -9.77 -15.06 -20.62
C CYS A 101 -10.43 -14.81 -22.00
N GLU A 102 -11.44 -13.95 -22.06
CA GLU A 102 -12.08 -13.52 -23.32
C GLU A 102 -11.08 -12.77 -24.23
N ILE A 103 -10.39 -11.75 -23.69
CA ILE A 103 -9.38 -10.96 -24.42
C ILE A 103 -8.25 -11.86 -24.92
N ILE A 104 -7.70 -12.73 -24.06
CA ILE A 104 -6.63 -13.67 -24.44
C ILE A 104 -7.05 -14.53 -25.63
N ARG A 105 -8.29 -15.07 -25.63
CA ARG A 105 -8.80 -15.88 -26.75
C ARG A 105 -9.03 -15.05 -28.02
N ARG A 106 -9.69 -13.90 -27.88
CA ARG A 106 -10.03 -13.00 -29.01
C ARG A 106 -8.79 -12.53 -29.72
N GLU A 107 -7.77 -12.13 -28.98
CA GLU A 107 -6.54 -11.57 -29.54
C GLU A 107 -5.44 -12.61 -29.79
N LYS A 108 -5.72 -13.89 -29.46
CA LYS A 108 -4.78 -15.00 -29.59
C LYS A 108 -3.43 -14.75 -28.91
N ILE A 109 -3.49 -14.12 -27.73
CA ILE A 109 -2.31 -13.79 -26.93
C ILE A 109 -1.61 -15.07 -26.48
N ARG A 110 -0.30 -15.11 -26.64
CA ARG A 110 0.54 -16.26 -26.24
C ARG A 110 1.25 -15.96 -24.92
N ASN A 111 1.33 -16.98 -24.07
CA ASN A 111 2.04 -16.94 -22.79
C ASN A 111 1.68 -15.71 -21.90
N PRO A 112 0.39 -15.35 -21.73
CA PRO A 112 0.04 -14.23 -20.89
C PRO A 112 0.34 -14.51 -19.42
N VAL A 113 0.67 -13.47 -18.67
CA VAL A 113 0.68 -13.49 -17.21
C VAL A 113 -0.61 -12.84 -16.70
N VAL A 114 -1.34 -13.51 -15.81
CA VAL A 114 -2.50 -12.94 -15.10
C VAL A 114 -2.09 -12.74 -13.65
N TYR A 115 -1.88 -11.48 -13.25
CA TYR A 115 -1.46 -11.09 -11.90
C TYR A 115 -2.65 -10.62 -11.08
N ILE A 116 -2.98 -11.35 -10.02
CA ILE A 116 -4.15 -11.14 -9.18
C ILE A 116 -3.69 -10.55 -7.85
N MET A 117 -4.29 -9.42 -7.45
CA MET A 117 -4.01 -8.75 -6.19
C MET A 117 -5.09 -9.06 -5.15
N ALA A 118 -4.65 -9.50 -3.97
CA ALA A 118 -5.44 -9.99 -2.84
C ALA A 118 -6.13 -11.34 -3.05
N CYS A 119 -6.38 -12.03 -1.93
CA CYS A 119 -6.87 -13.41 -1.90
C CYS A 119 -8.40 -13.49 -1.76
N ARG A 120 -9.19 -12.78 -2.63
CA ARG A 120 -10.64 -12.66 -2.50
C ARG A 120 -11.45 -13.81 -3.09
N ILE A 121 -10.91 -14.51 -4.10
CA ILE A 121 -11.68 -15.38 -5.00
C ILE A 121 -11.27 -16.86 -4.96
N GLY A 122 -10.73 -17.32 -3.84
CA GLY A 122 -10.23 -18.68 -3.68
C GLY A 122 -11.16 -19.80 -4.17
N PRO A 123 -12.47 -19.80 -3.84
CA PRO A 123 -13.41 -20.82 -4.33
C PRO A 123 -13.49 -20.94 -5.85
N PHE A 124 -13.21 -19.85 -6.59
CA PHE A 124 -13.26 -19.80 -8.06
C PHE A 124 -11.90 -20.10 -8.70
N MET A 125 -10.80 -20.00 -7.93
CA MET A 125 -9.44 -19.97 -8.45
C MET A 125 -9.05 -21.22 -9.22
N LYS A 126 -9.49 -22.41 -8.78
CA LYS A 126 -9.23 -23.68 -9.50
C LYS A 126 -9.75 -23.68 -10.94
N LYS A 127 -10.92 -23.06 -11.18
CA LYS A 127 -11.52 -22.93 -12.53
C LYS A 127 -10.61 -22.07 -13.41
N TYR A 128 -10.30 -20.84 -12.93
CA TYR A 128 -9.54 -19.87 -13.74
C TYR A 128 -8.08 -20.26 -13.91
N TYR A 129 -7.45 -20.86 -12.90
CA TYR A 129 -6.13 -21.44 -13.05
C TYR A 129 -6.07 -22.42 -14.23
N LYS A 130 -6.98 -23.39 -14.29
CA LYS A 130 -7.04 -24.37 -15.39
C LYS A 130 -7.31 -23.72 -16.74
N GLU A 131 -8.16 -22.71 -16.78
CA GLU A 131 -8.53 -22.01 -18.01
C GLU A 131 -7.36 -21.18 -18.56
N ILE A 132 -6.69 -20.40 -17.70
CA ILE A 132 -5.51 -19.60 -18.06
C ILE A 132 -4.38 -20.52 -18.56
N HIS A 133 -4.13 -21.62 -17.86
CA HIS A 133 -3.15 -22.61 -18.30
C HIS A 133 -3.51 -23.25 -19.66
N LYS A 134 -4.79 -23.55 -19.91
CA LYS A 134 -5.25 -24.05 -21.22
C LYS A 134 -4.99 -23.02 -22.33
N LEU A 135 -5.00 -21.74 -22.02
CA LEU A 135 -4.66 -20.65 -22.93
C LEU A 135 -3.15 -20.38 -23.03
N GLY A 136 -2.30 -21.19 -22.36
CA GLY A 136 -0.84 -21.07 -22.36
C GLY A 136 -0.31 -20.02 -21.39
N GLY A 137 -1.14 -19.48 -20.50
CA GLY A 137 -0.77 -18.43 -19.55
C GLY A 137 -0.28 -18.95 -18.20
N LYS A 138 0.20 -18.02 -17.38
CA LYS A 138 0.58 -18.23 -15.98
C LYS A 138 -0.26 -17.35 -15.05
N VAL A 139 -0.44 -17.81 -13.82
CA VAL A 139 -1.15 -17.07 -12.77
C VAL A 139 -0.16 -16.63 -11.70
N TYR A 140 -0.03 -15.33 -11.51
CA TYR A 140 0.73 -14.72 -10.44
C TYR A 140 -0.22 -14.14 -9.38
N LEU A 141 0.20 -14.15 -8.13
CA LEU A 141 -0.61 -13.74 -7.00
C LEU A 141 0.17 -12.78 -6.08
N ASN A 142 -0.43 -11.65 -5.73
CA ASN A 142 -0.04 -10.90 -4.54
C ASN A 142 -0.98 -11.32 -3.40
N PRO A 143 -0.47 -11.96 -2.32
CA PRO A 143 -1.34 -12.51 -1.28
C PRO A 143 -1.91 -11.44 -0.34
N ASP A 144 -1.49 -10.17 -0.48
CA ASP A 144 -1.72 -9.11 0.52
C ASP A 144 -1.08 -9.46 1.88
N GLY A 145 -1.42 -8.76 2.93
CA GLY A 145 -0.88 -8.97 4.28
C GLY A 145 -1.94 -9.40 5.28
N HIS A 146 -2.13 -10.70 5.53
CA HIS A 146 -2.95 -11.23 6.63
C HIS A 146 -4.37 -10.62 6.74
N GLU A 147 -5.08 -10.43 5.61
CA GLU A 147 -6.41 -9.76 5.63
C GLU A 147 -7.39 -10.44 6.61
N TRP A 148 -7.27 -11.76 6.80
CA TRP A 148 -8.07 -12.52 7.75
C TRP A 148 -7.80 -12.16 9.23
N MET A 149 -6.68 -11.51 9.55
CA MET A 149 -6.37 -11.06 10.92
C MET A 149 -6.99 -9.71 11.26
N ARG A 150 -7.47 -8.94 10.28
CA ARG A 150 -7.97 -7.58 10.51
C ARG A 150 -9.20 -7.58 11.40
N ALA A 151 -9.19 -6.72 12.42
CA ALA A 151 -10.23 -6.62 13.45
C ALA A 151 -11.61 -6.24 12.89
N LYS A 152 -11.68 -5.59 11.72
CA LYS A 152 -12.94 -5.21 11.05
C LYS A 152 -13.81 -6.41 10.62
N TRP A 153 -13.23 -7.62 10.52
CA TRP A 153 -13.94 -8.78 10.01
C TRP A 153 -14.52 -9.66 11.13
N SER A 154 -15.78 -10.10 10.96
CA SER A 154 -16.39 -11.11 11.83
C SER A 154 -15.71 -12.48 11.65
N ALA A 155 -15.89 -13.38 12.62
CA ALA A 155 -15.25 -14.70 12.59
C ALA A 155 -15.57 -15.52 11.32
N PRO A 156 -16.81 -15.58 10.79
CA PRO A 156 -17.08 -16.27 9.52
C PRO A 156 -16.35 -15.66 8.33
N ILE A 157 -16.27 -14.33 8.27
CA ILE A 157 -15.57 -13.63 7.18
C ILE A 157 -14.07 -13.89 7.27
N ARG A 158 -13.48 -13.90 8.48
CA ARG A 158 -12.08 -14.28 8.68
C ARG A 158 -11.80 -15.71 8.23
N ALA A 159 -12.67 -16.65 8.53
CA ALA A 159 -12.56 -18.04 8.07
C ALA A 159 -12.60 -18.14 6.54
N TYR A 160 -13.51 -17.38 5.89
CA TYR A 160 -13.56 -17.28 4.42
C TYR A 160 -12.24 -16.77 3.85
N TRP A 161 -11.71 -15.65 4.37
CA TRP A 161 -10.44 -15.08 3.91
C TRP A 161 -9.29 -16.07 4.03
N LYS A 162 -9.19 -16.78 5.17
CA LYS A 162 -8.13 -17.79 5.40
C LYS A 162 -8.23 -18.96 4.42
N ALA A 163 -9.43 -19.46 4.19
CA ALA A 163 -9.67 -20.54 3.23
C ALA A 163 -9.41 -20.07 1.78
N SER A 164 -9.83 -18.84 1.45
CA SER A 164 -9.59 -18.23 0.15
C SER A 164 -8.10 -18.05 -0.12
N GLU A 165 -7.33 -17.52 0.83
CA GLU A 165 -5.88 -17.37 0.74
C GLU A 165 -5.20 -18.72 0.44
N GLN A 166 -5.55 -19.79 1.18
CA GLN A 166 -5.00 -21.12 0.94
C GLN A 166 -5.27 -21.62 -0.48
N MET A 167 -6.51 -21.42 -0.99
CA MET A 167 -6.87 -21.85 -2.33
C MET A 167 -6.17 -21.03 -3.41
N MET A 168 -6.01 -19.73 -3.21
CA MET A 168 -5.35 -18.86 -4.18
C MET A 168 -3.84 -19.11 -4.22
N VAL A 169 -3.18 -19.26 -3.07
CA VAL A 169 -1.77 -19.68 -3.01
C VAL A 169 -1.56 -21.03 -3.68
N LYS A 170 -2.48 -21.99 -3.44
CA LYS A 170 -2.42 -23.31 -4.08
C LYS A 170 -2.49 -23.26 -5.60
N TYR A 171 -3.31 -22.36 -6.16
CA TYR A 171 -3.57 -22.27 -7.61
C TYR A 171 -2.92 -21.02 -8.21
N SER A 172 -1.67 -20.75 -7.86
CA SER A 172 -0.80 -19.76 -8.49
C SER A 172 0.53 -20.38 -8.91
N ASP A 173 1.14 -19.88 -9.97
CA ASP A 173 2.45 -20.30 -10.47
C ASP A 173 3.57 -19.56 -9.77
N LEU A 174 3.31 -18.32 -9.32
CA LEU A 174 4.20 -17.49 -8.54
C LEU A 174 3.40 -16.64 -7.56
N VAL A 175 3.84 -16.61 -6.30
CA VAL A 175 3.34 -15.71 -5.26
C VAL A 175 4.35 -14.60 -5.05
N ILE A 176 3.99 -13.37 -5.45
CA ILE A 176 4.83 -12.18 -5.26
C ILE A 176 4.43 -11.53 -3.95
N CYS A 177 5.23 -11.73 -2.92
CA CYS A 177 5.02 -11.17 -1.60
C CYS A 177 5.57 -9.74 -1.53
N ASP A 178 4.90 -8.84 -0.83
CA ASP A 178 5.34 -7.45 -0.65
C ASP A 178 6.29 -7.25 0.53
N SER A 179 6.58 -8.32 1.29
CA SER A 179 7.47 -8.35 2.44
C SER A 179 8.10 -9.74 2.58
N VAL A 180 9.37 -9.80 2.99
CA VAL A 180 10.05 -11.06 3.36
C VAL A 180 9.30 -11.76 4.51
N ASN A 181 8.69 -11.00 5.42
CA ASN A 181 7.88 -11.56 6.50
C ASN A 181 6.61 -12.25 5.97
N ILE A 182 5.97 -11.70 4.94
CA ILE A 182 4.82 -12.33 4.26
C ILE A 182 5.29 -13.59 3.52
N GLU A 183 6.42 -13.55 2.85
CA GLU A 183 7.00 -14.74 2.19
C GLU A 183 7.25 -15.88 3.18
N LYS A 184 7.91 -15.58 4.31
CA LYS A 184 8.12 -16.56 5.41
C LYS A 184 6.79 -17.10 5.95
N TYR A 185 5.77 -16.25 6.08
CA TYR A 185 4.44 -16.67 6.50
C TYR A 185 3.79 -17.62 5.48
N ILE A 186 3.87 -17.33 4.18
CA ILE A 186 3.34 -18.18 3.11
C ILE A 186 3.96 -19.58 3.20
N HIS A 187 5.28 -19.67 3.31
CA HIS A 187 5.98 -20.95 3.48
C HIS A 187 5.57 -21.66 4.78
N LYS A 188 5.58 -20.97 5.93
CA LYS A 188 5.16 -21.55 7.21
C LYS A 188 3.74 -22.14 7.17
N CYS A 189 2.81 -21.53 6.43
CA CYS A 189 1.41 -21.96 6.39
C CYS A 189 1.09 -22.94 5.27
N TYR A 190 1.82 -22.90 4.15
CA TYR A 190 1.39 -23.54 2.90
C TYR A 190 2.45 -24.44 2.24
N ASP A 191 3.62 -24.64 2.81
CA ASP A 191 4.54 -25.66 2.33
C ASP A 191 3.87 -27.04 2.33
N GLY A 192 4.08 -27.80 1.27
CA GLY A 192 3.41 -29.08 1.03
C GLY A 192 1.93 -28.98 0.62
N LYS A 193 1.36 -27.77 0.51
CA LYS A 193 -0.06 -27.56 0.15
C LYS A 193 -0.26 -26.97 -1.24
N GLY A 194 0.81 -26.76 -2.00
CA GLY A 194 0.76 -26.30 -3.39
C GLY A 194 0.09 -27.30 -4.32
N ILE A 195 0.16 -27.09 -5.62
CA ILE A 195 -0.36 -28.03 -6.61
C ILE A 195 0.42 -29.33 -6.51
N ARG A 196 -0.30 -30.45 -6.44
CA ARG A 196 0.27 -31.80 -6.26
C ARG A 196 1.16 -31.96 -5.02
N GLY A 197 0.91 -31.17 -3.97
CA GLY A 197 1.69 -31.24 -2.72
C GLY A 197 3.05 -30.55 -2.77
N ALA A 198 3.34 -29.76 -3.82
CA ALA A 198 4.56 -28.96 -3.87
C ALA A 198 4.48 -27.75 -2.92
N ASN A 199 5.63 -27.14 -2.61
CA ASN A 199 5.68 -25.87 -1.94
C ASN A 199 5.21 -24.76 -2.87
N PRO A 200 4.63 -23.64 -2.36
CA PRO A 200 4.39 -22.45 -3.16
C PRO A 200 5.72 -21.92 -3.74
N ASN A 201 5.69 -21.56 -5.02
CA ASN A 201 6.79 -20.79 -5.62
C ASN A 201 6.61 -19.32 -5.24
N THR A 202 7.58 -18.71 -4.57
CA THR A 202 7.47 -17.35 -4.04
C THR A 202 8.62 -16.47 -4.49
N THR A 203 8.38 -15.18 -4.54
CA THR A 203 9.41 -14.14 -4.62
C THR A 203 8.97 -12.94 -3.78
N PHE A 204 9.94 -12.09 -3.41
CA PHE A 204 9.69 -10.86 -2.67
C PHE A 204 9.94 -9.65 -3.54
N ILE A 205 8.91 -8.83 -3.75
CA ILE A 205 8.99 -7.51 -4.37
C ILE A 205 8.08 -6.56 -3.58
N ALA A 206 8.68 -5.61 -2.87
CA ALA A 206 7.96 -4.64 -2.05
C ALA A 206 7.15 -3.63 -2.87
N TYR A 207 6.40 -2.77 -2.18
CA TYR A 207 5.87 -1.55 -2.78
C TYR A 207 6.97 -0.52 -2.96
N GLY A 208 6.74 0.43 -3.89
CA GLY A 208 7.65 1.53 -4.14
C GLY A 208 7.25 2.81 -3.40
N ALA A 209 8.21 3.73 -3.34
CA ALA A 209 7.99 5.10 -2.89
C ALA A 209 8.67 6.12 -3.82
N GLU A 210 8.15 7.35 -3.80
CA GLU A 210 8.82 8.48 -4.42
C GLU A 210 10.07 8.85 -3.60
N THR A 211 11.16 9.16 -4.30
CA THR A 211 12.43 9.52 -3.67
C THR A 211 12.84 10.97 -3.94
N ARG A 212 11.97 11.73 -4.60
CA ARG A 212 12.13 13.16 -4.84
C ARG A 212 11.69 13.97 -3.62
N ILE A 213 12.08 15.21 -3.57
CA ILE A 213 11.54 16.22 -2.65
C ILE A 213 10.31 16.88 -3.24
N SER A 214 9.50 17.53 -2.38
CA SER A 214 8.36 18.33 -2.81
C SER A 214 8.81 19.48 -3.71
N HIS A 215 7.99 19.81 -4.71
CA HIS A 215 8.19 21.00 -5.54
C HIS A 215 7.84 22.32 -4.82
N LEU A 216 7.11 22.25 -3.70
CA LEU A 216 6.82 23.42 -2.89
C LEU A 216 8.07 23.86 -2.15
N ASP A 217 8.40 25.14 -2.21
CA ASP A 217 9.47 25.68 -1.38
C ASP A 217 9.03 25.89 0.09
N ASP A 218 9.97 26.25 0.96
CA ASP A 218 9.72 26.39 2.39
C ASP A 218 8.80 27.56 2.75
N ASN A 219 8.62 28.52 1.85
CA ASN A 219 7.79 29.69 2.03
C ASN A 219 6.54 29.67 1.14
N ASP A 220 6.29 28.53 0.47
CA ASP A 220 5.11 28.36 -0.36
C ASP A 220 3.82 28.70 0.44
N PRO A 221 2.96 29.59 -0.07
CA PRO A 221 1.76 30.02 0.63
C PRO A 221 0.83 28.87 1.04
N LYS A 222 0.75 27.79 0.24
CA LYS A 222 -0.07 26.61 0.53
C LYS A 222 0.41 25.92 1.80
N PHE A 223 1.73 25.70 1.93
CA PHE A 223 2.33 25.08 3.09
C PHE A 223 2.29 26.00 4.33
N CYS A 224 2.65 27.27 4.18
CA CYS A 224 2.61 28.25 5.26
C CYS A 224 1.19 28.46 5.82
N ASN A 225 0.18 28.49 4.95
CA ASN A 225 -1.22 28.59 5.36
C ASN A 225 -1.65 27.34 6.13
N TRP A 226 -1.30 26.14 5.63
CA TRP A 226 -1.60 24.89 6.32
C TRP A 226 -1.02 24.87 7.75
N LEU A 227 0.26 25.22 7.91
CA LEU A 227 0.90 25.30 9.24
C LEU A 227 0.15 26.27 10.18
N ARG A 228 -0.19 27.47 9.68
CA ARG A 228 -0.90 28.48 10.46
C ARG A 228 -2.30 28.03 10.87
N GLU A 229 -3.07 27.47 9.94
CA GLU A 229 -4.43 26.94 10.20
C GLU A 229 -4.44 25.81 11.23
N LYS A 230 -3.37 24.97 11.23
CA LYS A 230 -3.24 23.85 12.15
C LYS A 230 -2.48 24.21 13.44
N CYS A 231 -2.07 25.47 13.59
CA CYS A 231 -1.27 25.96 14.73
C CYS A 231 0.00 25.10 14.93
N LEU A 232 0.74 24.86 13.84
CA LEU A 232 1.99 24.10 13.80
C LEU A 232 3.15 25.00 13.35
N GLN A 233 4.38 24.59 13.69
CA GLN A 233 5.61 25.26 13.26
C GLN A 233 6.54 24.23 12.62
N LYS A 234 7.36 24.67 11.64
CA LYS A 234 8.36 23.82 10.97
C LYS A 234 9.29 23.18 12.01
N ASN A 235 9.54 21.88 11.85
CA ASN A 235 10.42 21.08 12.73
C ASN A 235 10.01 21.04 14.21
N GLU A 236 8.77 21.45 14.54
CA GLU A 236 8.26 21.46 15.91
C GLU A 236 7.01 20.57 16.04
N TYR A 237 6.88 19.53 15.22
CA TYR A 237 5.82 18.54 15.36
C TYR A 237 6.30 17.13 14.97
N TYR A 238 5.81 16.16 15.73
CA TYR A 238 5.76 14.77 15.31
C TYR A 238 4.55 14.55 14.42
N LEU A 239 4.68 13.67 13.44
CA LEU A 239 3.64 13.43 12.44
C LEU A 239 3.27 11.95 12.41
N VAL A 240 2.00 11.63 12.22
CA VAL A 240 1.53 10.33 11.75
C VAL A 240 0.59 10.52 10.57
N VAL A 241 0.74 9.68 9.55
CA VAL A 241 -0.16 9.65 8.38
C VAL A 241 -0.66 8.23 8.17
N GLY A 242 -1.97 8.01 8.24
CA GLY A 242 -2.51 6.68 8.04
C GLY A 242 -4.00 6.58 8.31
N ARG A 243 -4.56 5.38 8.09
CA ARG A 243 -5.95 5.09 8.40
C ARG A 243 -6.18 5.08 9.92
N PHE A 244 -7.27 5.68 10.36
CA PHE A 244 -7.63 5.75 11.78
C PHE A 244 -8.32 4.45 12.23
N VAL A 245 -7.49 3.42 12.47
CA VAL A 245 -7.93 2.08 12.86
C VAL A 245 -7.10 1.55 14.04
N PRO A 246 -7.66 0.67 14.90
CA PRO A 246 -6.97 0.17 16.09
C PRO A 246 -5.61 -0.48 15.80
N GLU A 247 -5.48 -1.24 14.73
CA GLU A 247 -4.25 -1.91 14.32
C GLU A 247 -3.09 -0.98 13.93
N ASN A 248 -3.35 0.33 13.83
CA ASN A 248 -2.32 1.35 13.65
C ASN A 248 -1.86 1.97 14.98
N ASN A 249 -2.33 1.46 16.12
CA ASN A 249 -1.88 1.79 17.47
C ASN A 249 -1.99 3.28 17.86
N TYR A 250 -3.02 3.99 17.33
CA TYR A 250 -3.26 5.39 17.70
C TYR A 250 -3.46 5.58 19.20
N GLU A 251 -4.15 4.65 19.89
CA GLU A 251 -4.33 4.69 21.35
C GLU A 251 -2.96 4.73 22.08
N THR A 252 -2.05 3.85 21.69
CA THR A 252 -0.71 3.80 22.28
C THR A 252 0.08 5.08 21.98
N MET A 253 0.10 5.50 20.69
CA MET A 253 0.85 6.70 20.31
C MET A 253 0.36 7.95 21.01
N ILE A 254 -0.96 8.13 21.15
CA ILE A 254 -1.55 9.29 21.85
C ILE A 254 -1.24 9.23 23.34
N ARG A 255 -1.48 8.10 24.01
CA ARG A 255 -1.20 7.92 25.45
C ARG A 255 0.27 8.19 25.77
N GLU A 256 1.18 7.59 25.04
CA GLU A 256 2.61 7.72 25.27
C GLU A 256 3.13 9.15 24.96
N PHE A 257 2.55 9.80 23.94
CA PHE A 257 2.87 11.19 23.65
C PHE A 257 2.39 12.13 24.76
N MET A 258 1.18 11.92 25.28
CA MET A 258 0.66 12.70 26.43
C MET A 258 1.53 12.55 27.69
N SER A 259 2.07 11.35 27.92
CA SER A 259 2.96 11.09 29.07
C SER A 259 4.38 11.61 28.86
N SER A 260 4.75 12.02 27.65
CA SER A 260 6.07 12.56 27.35
C SER A 260 6.21 14.04 27.76
N ASP A 261 7.45 14.45 28.01
CA ASP A 261 7.81 15.85 28.31
C ASP A 261 8.10 16.69 27.05
N SER A 262 7.81 16.16 25.87
CA SER A 262 8.00 16.86 24.60
C SER A 262 7.22 18.17 24.55
N ARG A 263 7.87 19.24 24.08
CA ARG A 263 7.23 20.54 23.84
C ARG A 263 6.65 20.68 22.43
N LYS A 264 6.91 19.70 21.58
CA LYS A 264 6.43 19.69 20.18
C LYS A 264 4.96 19.29 20.09
N CYS A 265 4.33 19.57 18.98
CA CYS A 265 2.98 19.09 18.69
C CYS A 265 3.02 17.64 18.15
N PHE A 266 1.89 16.94 18.25
CA PHE A 266 1.64 15.68 17.55
C PHE A 266 0.55 15.89 16.51
N ALA A 267 0.93 15.99 15.24
CA ALA A 267 0.03 16.17 14.11
C ALA A 267 -0.44 14.83 13.58
N ILE A 268 -1.76 14.63 13.52
CA ILE A 268 -2.40 13.38 13.09
C ILE A 268 -3.15 13.64 11.79
N ILE A 269 -2.58 13.20 10.67
CA ILE A 269 -3.22 13.23 9.34
C ILE A 269 -3.97 11.93 9.12
N THR A 270 -5.28 11.99 9.17
CA THR A 270 -6.13 10.81 8.98
C THR A 270 -7.54 11.20 8.56
N ASN A 271 -8.26 10.23 7.96
CA ASN A 271 -9.70 10.30 7.83
C ASN A 271 -10.33 9.75 9.13
N VAL A 272 -10.87 10.63 9.94
CA VAL A 272 -11.33 10.30 11.29
C VAL A 272 -12.57 9.41 11.23
N ASN A 273 -12.55 8.31 11.99
CA ASN A 273 -13.71 7.52 12.35
C ASN A 273 -14.26 8.03 13.69
N GLU A 274 -15.39 8.70 13.68
CA GLU A 274 -15.97 9.36 14.86
C GLU A 274 -16.22 8.40 16.04
N ARG A 275 -16.64 7.17 15.75
CA ARG A 275 -16.86 6.16 16.80
C ARG A 275 -15.55 5.78 17.49
N PHE A 276 -14.49 5.56 16.73
CA PHE A 276 -13.19 5.23 17.29
C PHE A 276 -12.58 6.44 18.01
N LEU A 277 -12.75 7.64 17.48
CA LEU A 277 -12.32 8.88 18.12
C LEU A 277 -12.99 9.07 19.48
N SER A 278 -14.30 8.85 19.57
CA SER A 278 -15.04 8.95 20.84
C SER A 278 -14.56 7.95 21.88
N VAL A 279 -14.26 6.71 21.46
CA VAL A 279 -13.67 5.69 22.36
C VAL A 279 -12.31 6.11 22.89
N LEU A 280 -11.46 6.69 22.02
CA LEU A 280 -10.13 7.18 22.44
C LEU A 280 -10.26 8.39 23.39
N GLU A 281 -11.19 9.30 23.10
CA GLU A 281 -11.43 10.45 23.99
C GLU A 281 -11.93 10.02 25.36
N GLU A 282 -12.86 9.08 25.43
CA GLU A 282 -13.37 8.52 26.69
C GLU A 282 -12.25 7.89 27.55
N LYS A 283 -11.31 7.20 26.89
CA LYS A 283 -10.20 6.53 27.56
C LYS A 283 -9.06 7.46 27.97
N LEU A 284 -8.69 8.39 27.12
CA LEU A 284 -7.42 9.13 27.23
C LEU A 284 -7.62 10.60 27.60
N HIS A 285 -8.80 11.16 27.38
CA HIS A 285 -9.07 12.60 27.54
C HIS A 285 -8.05 13.47 26.77
N PHE A 286 -7.64 13.00 25.57
CA PHE A 286 -6.52 13.59 24.83
C PHE A 286 -6.77 15.03 24.38
N ARG A 287 -8.03 15.50 24.33
CA ARG A 287 -8.37 16.90 24.02
C ARG A 287 -7.91 17.88 25.07
N THR A 288 -7.57 17.40 26.28
CA THR A 288 -6.98 18.22 27.33
C THR A 288 -5.52 18.58 27.04
N ASP A 289 -4.85 17.82 26.19
CA ASP A 289 -3.48 18.09 25.76
C ASP A 289 -3.48 18.90 24.45
N SER A 290 -3.20 20.19 24.56
CA SER A 290 -3.20 21.11 23.42
C SER A 290 -2.15 20.80 22.35
N ARG A 291 -1.17 19.92 22.65
CA ARG A 291 -0.14 19.49 21.70
C ARG A 291 -0.68 18.51 20.66
N ILE A 292 -1.78 17.78 20.95
CA ILE A 292 -2.38 16.79 20.04
C ILE A 292 -3.27 17.49 19.02
N LYS A 293 -2.97 17.31 17.75
CA LYS A 293 -3.64 17.99 16.63
C LYS A 293 -4.17 17.00 15.61
N PHE A 294 -5.47 16.77 15.58
CA PHE A 294 -6.14 16.10 14.44
C PHE A 294 -6.30 17.12 13.33
N VAL A 295 -5.45 17.03 12.30
CA VAL A 295 -5.35 18.06 11.26
C VAL A 295 -6.18 17.76 10.00
N GLY A 296 -6.91 16.63 10.01
CA GLY A 296 -7.74 16.18 8.87
C GLY A 296 -6.91 15.41 7.83
N THR A 297 -7.48 15.23 6.64
CA THR A 297 -6.82 14.57 5.51
C THR A 297 -6.13 15.59 4.61
N VAL A 298 -5.02 15.19 4.01
CA VAL A 298 -4.30 15.96 3.00
C VAL A 298 -4.18 15.10 1.75
N TYR A 299 -4.95 15.43 0.70
CA TYR A 299 -4.96 14.69 -0.57
C TYR A 299 -3.96 15.23 -1.59
N ASP A 300 -3.54 16.48 -1.44
CA ASP A 300 -2.50 17.07 -2.25
C ASP A 300 -1.14 16.46 -1.92
N GLN A 301 -0.60 15.68 -2.84
CA GLN A 301 0.62 14.92 -2.63
C GLN A 301 1.85 15.80 -2.44
N GLU A 302 1.92 16.95 -3.14
CA GLU A 302 3.04 17.89 -2.98
C GLU A 302 3.01 18.53 -1.59
N LEU A 303 1.83 18.94 -1.13
CA LEU A 303 1.66 19.46 0.22
C LEU A 303 1.96 18.39 1.28
N LEU A 304 1.46 17.17 1.11
CA LEU A 304 1.70 16.07 2.06
C LEU A 304 3.19 15.72 2.16
N MET A 305 3.89 15.71 1.03
CA MET A 305 5.35 15.51 0.99
C MET A 305 6.07 16.63 1.73
N LYS A 306 5.68 17.90 1.48
CA LYS A 306 6.24 19.07 2.17
C LYS A 306 6.02 19.05 3.67
N ILE A 307 4.86 18.59 4.12
CA ILE A 307 4.54 18.40 5.54
C ILE A 307 5.46 17.35 6.17
N ARG A 308 5.70 16.21 5.49
CA ARG A 308 6.62 15.18 5.97
C ARG A 308 8.07 15.67 6.05
N GLU A 309 8.53 16.41 5.05
CA GLU A 309 9.89 16.99 5.00
C GLU A 309 10.17 17.92 6.17
N ASN A 310 9.15 18.64 6.64
CA ASN A 310 9.24 19.63 7.71
C ASN A 310 8.70 19.11 9.08
N ALA A 311 8.41 17.83 9.20
CA ALA A 311 8.16 17.21 10.49
C ALA A 311 9.48 17.01 11.24
N TYR A 312 9.50 17.25 12.56
CA TYR A 312 10.62 16.89 13.41
C TYR A 312 10.86 15.38 13.42
N GLY A 313 9.78 14.61 13.58
CA GLY A 313 9.82 13.16 13.53
C GLY A 313 8.50 12.56 13.05
N TYR A 314 8.54 11.30 12.67
CA TYR A 314 7.38 10.55 12.19
C TYR A 314 7.11 9.35 13.08
N PHE A 315 5.89 9.19 13.56
CA PHE A 315 5.44 8.01 14.29
C PHE A 315 4.81 6.99 13.34
N HIS A 316 5.20 5.73 13.49
CA HIS A 316 4.59 4.64 12.75
C HIS A 316 4.20 3.50 13.69
N GLY A 317 2.90 3.30 13.84
CA GLY A 317 2.33 2.29 14.73
C GLY A 317 1.69 1.09 14.01
N HIS A 318 1.87 0.95 12.70
CA HIS A 318 1.26 -0.13 11.92
C HIS A 318 1.80 -1.50 12.34
N GLU A 319 0.91 -2.47 12.62
CA GLU A 319 1.30 -3.80 13.14
C GLU A 319 0.76 -4.99 12.32
N VAL A 320 -0.05 -4.76 11.30
CA VAL A 320 -0.67 -5.83 10.49
C VAL A 320 -0.45 -5.57 9.01
N GLY A 321 0.15 -6.52 8.31
CA GLY A 321 0.35 -6.45 6.86
C GLY A 321 1.80 -6.69 6.45
N GLY A 322 2.14 -6.26 5.26
CA GLY A 322 3.48 -6.27 4.68
C GLY A 322 4.12 -4.88 4.64
N THR A 323 4.80 -4.56 3.56
CA THR A 323 5.40 -3.24 3.35
C THR A 323 4.32 -2.15 3.31
N ASN A 324 4.44 -1.16 4.19
CA ASN A 324 3.48 -0.07 4.30
C ASN A 324 3.90 1.14 3.46
N PRO A 325 3.11 1.58 2.46
CA PRO A 325 3.46 2.74 1.64
C PRO A 325 3.72 4.02 2.45
N SER A 326 2.93 4.29 3.51
CA SER A 326 3.11 5.48 4.34
C SER A 326 4.43 5.47 5.11
N LEU A 327 4.94 4.28 5.49
CA LEU A 327 6.28 4.13 6.08
C LEU A 327 7.38 4.45 5.06
N LEU A 328 7.25 3.92 3.85
CA LEU A 328 8.22 4.19 2.77
C LEU A 328 8.29 5.69 2.45
N GLU A 329 7.13 6.34 2.34
CA GLU A 329 7.03 7.78 2.11
C GLU A 329 7.61 8.60 3.27
N ALA A 330 7.42 8.17 4.52
CA ALA A 330 8.01 8.82 5.69
C ALA A 330 9.54 8.69 5.69
N LEU A 331 10.07 7.49 5.48
CA LEU A 331 11.52 7.24 5.40
C LEU A 331 12.19 7.97 4.23
N SER A 332 11.46 8.21 3.14
CA SER A 332 11.98 8.99 2.00
C SER A 332 12.01 10.51 2.26
N SER A 333 11.19 11.01 3.19
CA SER A 333 10.96 12.45 3.38
C SER A 333 11.41 12.94 4.75
N THR A 334 10.99 12.28 5.84
CA THR A 334 11.24 12.69 7.22
C THR A 334 12.59 12.15 7.72
N LYS A 335 13.36 12.98 8.40
CA LYS A 335 14.70 12.59 8.86
C LYS A 335 14.69 11.64 10.05
N LEU A 336 13.77 11.82 10.98
CA LEU A 336 13.70 11.05 12.21
C LEU A 336 12.41 10.21 12.23
N ASN A 337 12.53 8.90 12.29
CA ASN A 337 11.40 7.98 12.26
C ASN A 337 11.38 7.12 13.52
N LEU A 338 10.23 7.09 14.22
CA LEU A 338 10.02 6.34 15.46
C LEU A 338 8.97 5.25 15.14
N LEU A 339 9.41 4.02 15.01
CA LEU A 339 8.62 2.93 14.45
C LEU A 339 8.26 1.89 15.53
N LEU A 340 7.04 1.37 15.47
CA LEU A 340 6.68 0.19 16.24
C LEU A 340 7.58 -0.98 15.87
N ASP A 341 8.16 -1.64 16.86
CA ASP A 341 9.09 -2.76 16.71
C ASP A 341 8.38 -4.04 16.27
N VAL A 342 8.12 -4.14 14.98
CA VAL A 342 7.58 -5.35 14.34
C VAL A 342 8.41 -5.71 13.11
N GLY A 343 8.38 -6.98 12.74
CA GLY A 343 9.27 -7.55 11.73
C GLY A 343 9.30 -6.78 10.41
N PHE A 344 8.15 -6.37 9.87
CA PHE A 344 8.12 -5.65 8.58
C PHE A 344 8.55 -4.18 8.69
N ASN A 345 8.38 -3.50 9.83
CA ASN A 345 8.92 -2.17 10.04
C ASN A 345 10.45 -2.21 10.13
N ARG A 346 10.99 -3.21 10.85
CA ARG A 346 12.45 -3.45 10.90
C ARG A 346 13.03 -3.85 9.56
N GLU A 347 12.33 -4.67 8.78
CA GLU A 347 12.75 -5.07 7.44
C GLU A 347 12.97 -3.85 6.53
N VAL A 348 12.06 -2.87 6.61
CA VAL A 348 12.11 -1.68 5.76
C VAL A 348 13.18 -0.70 6.24
N ALA A 349 13.20 -0.35 7.53
CA ALA A 349 13.99 0.76 8.04
C ALA A 349 15.36 0.34 8.60
N GLU A 350 15.55 -0.92 8.99
CA GLU A 350 16.81 -1.41 9.59
C GLU A 350 17.34 -0.45 10.68
N ASP A 351 18.56 0.04 10.56
CA ASP A 351 19.19 0.96 11.51
C ASP A 351 18.88 2.46 11.23
N ALA A 352 17.99 2.74 10.29
CA ALA A 352 17.64 4.10 9.88
C ALA A 352 16.49 4.72 10.70
N ALA A 353 16.08 4.09 11.78
CA ALA A 353 14.97 4.52 12.62
C ALA A 353 15.20 4.19 14.10
N MET A 354 14.46 4.84 14.97
CA MET A 354 14.32 4.46 16.38
C MET A 354 13.09 3.57 16.53
N TYR A 355 13.13 2.62 17.50
CA TYR A 355 12.07 1.62 17.64
C TYR A 355 11.46 1.68 19.03
N TRP A 356 10.13 1.47 19.08
CA TRP A 356 9.36 1.43 20.30
C TRP A 356 8.45 0.20 20.34
N GLU A 357 8.11 -0.23 21.55
CA GLU A 357 7.21 -1.35 21.80
C GLU A 357 5.87 -0.87 22.35
N LYS A 358 4.86 -1.73 22.38
CA LYS A 358 3.52 -1.38 22.91
C LYS A 358 3.48 -1.32 24.46
N THR A 359 4.56 -1.68 25.10
CA THR A 359 4.71 -1.58 26.56
C THR A 359 4.63 -0.13 27.01
N GLU A 360 3.98 0.09 28.15
CA GLU A 360 3.82 1.42 28.75
C GLU A 360 5.17 2.08 28.99
N GLY A 361 5.27 3.36 28.63
CA GLY A 361 6.49 4.16 28.74
C GLY A 361 7.50 3.97 27.61
N SER A 362 7.35 2.96 26.73
CA SER A 362 8.33 2.68 25.69
C SER A 362 8.44 3.81 24.67
N LEU A 363 7.32 4.23 24.05
CA LEU A 363 7.36 5.33 23.09
C LEU A 363 7.68 6.67 23.78
N ALA A 364 7.19 6.89 24.99
CA ALA A 364 7.52 8.11 25.76
C ALA A 364 9.04 8.22 26.00
N ALA A 365 9.70 7.11 26.33
CA ALA A 365 11.16 7.07 26.49
C ALA A 365 11.88 7.36 25.16
N VAL A 366 11.39 6.80 24.04
CA VAL A 366 11.95 7.05 22.70
C VAL A 366 11.76 8.51 22.29
N ILE A 367 10.60 9.13 22.58
CA ILE A 367 10.36 10.56 22.35
C ILE A 367 11.36 11.42 23.14
N HIS A 368 11.55 11.09 24.42
CA HIS A 368 12.50 11.80 25.29
C HIS A 368 13.95 11.70 24.78
N GLN A 369 14.36 10.54 24.25
CA GLN A 369 15.65 10.37 23.58
C GLN A 369 15.72 11.19 22.28
N ALA A 370 14.68 11.09 21.45
CA ALA A 370 14.58 11.80 20.19
C ALA A 370 14.69 13.31 20.34
N ASP A 371 14.02 13.91 21.32
CA ASP A 371 14.04 15.35 21.57
C ASP A 371 15.42 15.89 22.04
N ARG A 372 16.33 14.99 22.43
CA ARG A 372 17.70 15.31 22.87
C ARG A 372 18.78 14.98 21.84
N LEU A 373 18.38 14.42 20.69
CA LEU A 373 19.34 14.10 19.64
C LEU A 373 19.98 15.37 19.08
N GLU A 374 21.28 15.31 18.87
CA GLU A 374 21.99 16.33 18.11
C GLU A 374 21.52 16.32 16.65
N GLN A 375 21.45 17.49 16.02
CA GLN A 375 21.05 17.64 14.62
C GLN A 375 21.86 16.73 13.68
N LYS A 376 23.14 16.54 13.94
CA LYS A 376 24.03 15.66 13.19
C LYS A 376 23.53 14.20 13.19
N THR A 377 23.07 13.70 14.33
CA THR A 377 22.52 12.34 14.46
C THR A 377 21.20 12.20 13.70
N ILE A 378 20.31 13.20 13.81
CA ILE A 378 19.06 13.26 13.05
C ILE A 378 19.33 13.25 11.54
N ASP A 379 20.31 14.04 11.08
CA ASP A 379 20.71 14.08 9.66
C ASP A 379 21.32 12.74 9.20
N GLN A 380 22.08 12.06 10.04
CA GLN A 380 22.63 10.74 9.74
C GLN A 380 21.52 9.70 9.58
N LEU A 381 20.57 9.63 10.51
CA LEU A 381 19.41 8.72 10.42
C LEU A 381 18.57 9.01 9.15
N GLY A 382 18.30 10.29 8.87
CA GLY A 382 17.56 10.69 7.68
C GLY A 382 18.29 10.33 6.37
N ASN A 383 19.61 10.46 6.34
CA ASN A 383 20.39 10.06 5.16
C ASN A 383 20.41 8.54 4.97
N LEU A 384 20.49 7.77 6.05
CA LEU A 384 20.36 6.30 6.01
C LEU A 384 18.99 5.89 5.49
N ALA A 385 17.91 6.46 6.03
CA ALA A 385 16.55 6.20 5.61
C ALA A 385 16.33 6.49 4.11
N LYS A 386 16.71 7.69 3.66
CA LYS A 386 16.58 8.10 2.25
C LYS A 386 17.40 7.21 1.31
N ARG A 387 18.63 6.84 1.72
CA ARG A 387 19.44 5.91 0.94
C ARG A 387 18.78 4.55 0.83
N ARG A 388 18.29 3.99 1.94
CA ARG A 388 17.60 2.70 1.99
C ARG A 388 16.39 2.67 1.05
N ILE A 389 15.55 3.72 1.08
CA ILE A 389 14.39 3.81 0.20
C ILE A 389 14.80 3.92 -1.27
N ARG A 390 15.77 4.77 -1.59
CA ARG A 390 16.24 4.95 -2.96
C ARG A 390 16.80 3.67 -3.58
N GLU A 391 17.58 2.91 -2.81
CA GLU A 391 18.29 1.72 -3.29
C GLU A 391 17.38 0.48 -3.36
N ASN A 392 16.38 0.36 -2.48
CA ASN A 392 15.62 -0.89 -2.32
C ASN A 392 14.10 -0.74 -2.51
N TYR A 393 13.58 0.50 -2.48
CA TYR A 393 12.13 0.76 -2.49
C TYR A 393 11.72 1.90 -3.42
N SER A 394 12.62 2.43 -4.27
CA SER A 394 12.21 3.41 -5.27
C SER A 394 11.28 2.76 -6.30
N TRP A 395 10.31 3.53 -6.81
CA TRP A 395 9.41 3.00 -7.85
C TRP A 395 10.18 2.46 -9.06
N LYS A 396 11.31 3.11 -9.42
CA LYS A 396 12.16 2.59 -10.48
C LYS A 396 12.68 1.19 -10.16
N PHE A 397 13.29 1.01 -8.99
CA PHE A 397 13.83 -0.29 -8.58
C PHE A 397 12.73 -1.37 -8.53
N ILE A 398 11.58 -1.04 -7.94
CA ILE A 398 10.45 -1.97 -7.82
C ILE A 398 9.89 -2.32 -9.20
N SER A 399 9.69 -1.33 -10.08
CA SER A 399 9.18 -1.59 -11.44
C SER A 399 10.16 -2.45 -12.25
N ASP A 400 11.46 -2.19 -12.17
CA ASP A 400 12.48 -3.02 -12.84
C ASP A 400 12.40 -4.50 -12.36
N ARG A 401 12.23 -4.75 -11.05
CA ARG A 401 12.03 -6.09 -10.49
C ARG A 401 10.78 -6.78 -11.04
N TYR A 402 9.65 -6.06 -11.13
CA TYR A 402 8.44 -6.61 -11.75
C TYR A 402 8.61 -6.91 -13.25
N ALA A 403 9.36 -6.07 -13.98
CA ALA A 403 9.67 -6.34 -15.37
C ALA A 403 10.49 -7.64 -15.52
N GLU A 404 11.46 -7.88 -14.66
CA GLU A 404 12.25 -9.12 -14.64
C GLU A 404 11.34 -10.35 -14.45
N GLU A 405 10.44 -10.32 -13.46
CA GLU A 405 9.51 -11.44 -13.20
C GLU A 405 8.49 -11.66 -14.35
N PHE A 406 8.04 -10.62 -15.00
CA PHE A 406 7.09 -10.75 -16.10
C PHE A 406 7.75 -11.20 -17.41
N LEU A 407 8.99 -10.83 -17.65
CA LEU A 407 9.72 -11.19 -18.85
C LEU A 407 10.39 -12.60 -18.78
N GLY A 408 10.50 -13.19 -17.57
CA GLY A 408 10.95 -14.57 -17.32
C GLY A 408 12.44 -14.74 -17.44
#